data_32c49e7b24410db6c31c8d2883fac4af
#
_entry.id   32c49e7b24410db6c31c8d2883fac4af
#
_cell.length_a   1.000
_cell.length_b   1.000
_cell.length_c   1.000
_cell.angle_alpha   90.00
_cell.angle_beta   90.00
_cell.angle_gamma   90.00
#
_symmetry.space_group_name_H-M   'P 1'
#
loop_
_entity.id
_entity.type
_entity.pdbx_description
1 polymer ?
#
loop_
_entity_poly.entity_id
_entity_poly.type
_entity_poly.pdbx_seq_one_letter_code
_entity_poly.pdbx_strand_id
1 'polypeptide(L)'
;MKQLQCSALALALLTTASVAPAQTAPADQSQTHGQQFPSSGMEAPVTNEGTIDDGAVEALNEMSTFLMSANTLALTSEATRDVVTNDGQRIALDGVAKYKIRKPNGFVIDYTSDIKDRSFIYDGKTFTIYSPKLGFYAQAPAPGTNKEVLDTIYSKFGIALPLEDLFRWGNTAEGDQDRVKSLRSAYKVGSATIRGVETDHFAFREDNVDWEIWIQKADPPLPLKLSIVDRNDPAKPAFTTFLTWQVNPTFSDADFTFTPGADAKRIQLATYKGE
;
A
#
# COMPACT_ATOMS: atom_id res chain seq x y z
N MET A 1 -7.96 -24.00 15.15
CA MET A 1 -7.29 -23.86 13.85
C MET A 1 -7.94 -22.64 13.20
N LYS A 2 -7.41 -21.45 13.44
CA LYS A 2 -7.85 -20.21 12.79
C LYS A 2 -6.98 -20.06 11.55
N GLN A 3 -7.57 -20.19 10.38
CA GLN A 3 -6.94 -19.79 9.13
C GLN A 3 -6.73 -18.28 9.20
N LEU A 4 -5.48 -17.86 9.38
CA LEU A 4 -5.09 -16.51 9.03
C LEU A 4 -5.17 -16.43 7.49
N GLN A 5 -6.23 -15.82 7.02
CA GLN A 5 -6.27 -15.35 5.65
C GLN A 5 -5.14 -14.34 5.50
N CYS A 6 -4.16 -14.66 4.65
CA CYS A 6 -3.18 -13.71 4.16
C CYS A 6 -3.96 -12.51 3.61
N SER A 7 -3.88 -11.41 4.32
CA SER A 7 -4.45 -10.14 3.84
C SER A 7 -3.61 -9.72 2.64
N ALA A 8 -4.03 -10.15 1.44
CA ALA A 8 -3.73 -9.40 0.24
C ALA A 8 -3.98 -7.95 0.61
N LEU A 9 -3.08 -7.07 0.23
CA LEU A 9 -3.16 -5.62 0.46
C LEU A 9 -4.61 -5.16 0.30
N ALA A 10 -5.41 -5.31 1.36
CA ALA A 10 -6.82 -4.95 1.33
C ALA A 10 -6.89 -3.43 1.39
N LEU A 11 -6.80 -2.83 0.21
CA LEU A 11 -7.15 -1.44 -0.03
C LEU A 11 -8.69 -1.32 0.01
N ALA A 12 -9.31 -1.85 1.09
CA ALA A 12 -10.73 -1.74 1.34
C ALA A 12 -11.08 -0.33 1.79
N LEU A 13 -11.29 0.54 0.83
CA LEU A 13 -12.01 1.79 1.03
C LEU A 13 -13.45 1.55 0.59
N LEU A 14 -14.28 1.11 1.54
CA LEU A 14 -15.72 1.02 1.39
C LEU A 14 -16.29 2.36 0.92
N THR A 15 -16.81 2.38 -0.30
CA THR A 15 -17.72 3.41 -0.77
C THR A 15 -19.03 2.73 -1.17
N THR A 16 -20.01 2.73 -0.29
CA THR A 16 -21.41 2.53 -0.70
C THR A 16 -21.93 3.87 -1.25
N ALA A 17 -21.98 4.00 -2.56
CA ALA A 17 -22.81 5.00 -3.23
C ALA A 17 -23.96 4.25 -3.91
N SER A 18 -25.16 4.36 -3.35
CA SER A 18 -26.39 3.95 -3.99
C SER A 18 -26.65 4.87 -5.18
N VAL A 19 -26.70 4.33 -6.38
CA VAL A 19 -27.20 5.02 -7.57
C VAL A 19 -28.38 4.23 -8.13
N ALA A 20 -29.50 4.96 -8.36
CA ALA A 20 -30.73 4.47 -8.91
C ALA A 20 -30.60 4.02 -10.39
N PRO A 21 -31.47 3.10 -10.90
CA PRO A 21 -31.32 2.54 -12.23
C PRO A 21 -31.71 3.55 -13.33
N ALA A 22 -30.83 3.69 -14.33
CA ALA A 22 -31.11 4.43 -15.54
C ALA A 22 -31.61 3.49 -16.65
N GLN A 23 -32.59 3.97 -17.39
CA GLN A 23 -33.30 3.29 -18.47
C GLN A 23 -32.42 2.99 -19.68
N THR A 24 -32.65 1.83 -20.28
CA THR A 24 -32.01 1.34 -21.50
C THR A 24 -32.49 2.10 -22.75
N ALA A 25 -31.53 2.58 -23.56
CA ALA A 25 -31.75 3.00 -24.96
C ALA A 25 -31.09 2.00 -25.92
N PRO A 26 -31.58 1.85 -27.15
CA PRO A 26 -31.25 0.73 -28.03
C PRO A 26 -29.87 0.87 -28.68
N ALA A 27 -29.24 -0.29 -28.93
CA ALA A 27 -27.90 -0.46 -29.49
C ALA A 27 -27.82 0.08 -30.94
N ASP A 28 -26.86 0.98 -31.16
CA ASP A 28 -26.35 1.32 -32.49
C ASP A 28 -25.05 0.55 -32.72
N GLN A 29 -24.99 -0.17 -33.87
CA GLN A 29 -23.82 -0.94 -34.28
C GLN A 29 -22.82 0.01 -34.95
N SER A 30 -21.88 0.54 -34.21
CA SER A 30 -20.72 1.24 -34.77
C SER A 30 -19.44 0.40 -34.62
N GLN A 31 -18.79 0.21 -35.75
CA GLN A 31 -17.60 -0.58 -35.97
C GLN A 31 -16.47 -0.18 -35.01
N THR A 32 -16.02 -1.14 -34.20
CA THR A 32 -14.83 -1.02 -33.38
C THR A 32 -13.57 -1.00 -34.27
N HIS A 33 -12.99 0.18 -34.47
CA HIS A 33 -11.61 0.32 -34.89
C HIS A 33 -10.71 -0.01 -33.67
N GLY A 34 -10.42 -1.28 -33.48
CA GLY A 34 -9.39 -1.69 -32.56
C GLY A 34 -8.02 -1.13 -33.03
N GLN A 35 -7.51 -0.13 -32.34
CA GLN A 35 -6.12 0.27 -32.50
C GLN A 35 -5.23 -0.87 -31.97
N GLN A 36 -4.69 -1.62 -32.89
CA GLN A 36 -3.69 -2.65 -32.61
C GLN A 36 -2.37 -1.95 -32.36
N PHE A 37 -1.91 -1.93 -31.10
CA PHE A 37 -0.58 -1.47 -30.78
C PHE A 37 0.45 -2.36 -31.49
N PRO A 38 1.48 -1.78 -32.14
CA PRO A 38 2.48 -2.58 -32.83
C PRO A 38 3.25 -3.44 -31.81
N SER A 39 3.20 -4.75 -31.98
CA SER A 39 3.96 -5.73 -31.19
C SER A 39 5.39 -5.85 -31.70
N SER A 40 6.11 -4.74 -31.82
CA SER A 40 7.50 -4.75 -32.27
C SER A 40 8.46 -4.84 -31.07
N GLY A 41 9.13 -5.99 -30.94
CA GLY A 41 10.30 -6.12 -30.09
C GLY A 41 10.06 -6.58 -28.65
N MET A 42 9.01 -7.37 -28.38
CA MET A 42 8.92 -8.05 -27.09
C MET A 42 10.01 -9.12 -27.01
N GLU A 43 10.92 -8.96 -26.05
CA GLU A 43 11.78 -10.04 -25.59
C GLU A 43 10.93 -11.27 -25.24
N ALA A 44 11.52 -12.47 -25.40
CA ALA A 44 10.84 -13.71 -25.04
C ALA A 44 10.30 -13.63 -23.60
N PRO A 45 9.10 -14.15 -23.33
CA PRO A 45 8.53 -14.10 -22.00
C PRO A 45 9.49 -14.75 -20.99
N VAL A 46 9.73 -14.06 -19.88
CA VAL A 46 10.51 -14.61 -18.76
C VAL A 46 9.72 -15.77 -18.17
N THR A 47 10.19 -17.00 -18.40
CA THR A 47 9.53 -18.21 -17.89
C THR A 47 10.18 -18.60 -16.56
N ASN A 48 9.64 -18.13 -15.43
CA ASN A 48 10.09 -18.46 -14.06
C ASN A 48 8.93 -18.99 -13.19
N GLU A 49 8.00 -19.74 -13.80
CA GLU A 49 6.88 -20.29 -13.05
C GLU A 49 7.36 -21.28 -11.97
N GLY A 50 6.98 -21.00 -10.71
CA GLY A 50 7.25 -21.86 -9.56
C GLY A 50 8.69 -21.81 -9.02
N THR A 51 9.55 -20.90 -9.49
CA THR A 51 10.90 -20.74 -8.97
C THR A 51 10.89 -19.76 -7.79
N ILE A 52 11.46 -20.17 -6.66
CA ILE A 52 11.82 -19.28 -5.55
C ILE A 52 13.33 -19.11 -5.59
N ASP A 53 13.79 -17.92 -5.99
CA ASP A 53 15.20 -17.52 -5.98
C ASP A 53 15.56 -17.00 -4.58
N ASP A 54 16.50 -17.67 -3.92
CA ASP A 54 16.98 -17.28 -2.59
C ASP A 54 17.50 -15.84 -2.58
N GLY A 55 18.16 -15.39 -3.65
CA GLY A 55 18.66 -14.01 -3.77
C GLY A 55 17.54 -12.96 -3.81
N ALA A 56 16.38 -13.30 -4.38
CA ALA A 56 15.23 -12.39 -4.34
C ALA A 56 14.63 -12.30 -2.93
N VAL A 57 14.57 -13.41 -2.21
CA VAL A 57 14.13 -13.44 -0.80
C VAL A 57 15.11 -12.72 0.10
N GLU A 58 16.42 -12.91 -0.11
CA GLU A 58 17.47 -12.23 0.65
C GLU A 58 17.41 -10.72 0.47
N ALA A 59 17.24 -10.21 -0.74
CA ALA A 59 17.08 -8.78 -1.02
C ALA A 59 15.88 -8.15 -0.27
N LEU A 60 14.76 -8.87 -0.16
CA LEU A 60 13.61 -8.43 0.65
C LEU A 60 13.96 -8.40 2.14
N ASN A 61 14.65 -9.41 2.63
CA ASN A 61 15.04 -9.50 4.04
C ASN A 61 16.02 -8.38 4.41
N GLU A 62 17.01 -8.09 3.56
CA GLU A 62 17.96 -7.01 3.76
C GLU A 62 17.25 -5.65 3.79
N MET A 63 16.40 -5.37 2.81
CA MET A 63 15.59 -4.15 2.74
C MET A 63 14.74 -3.99 4.01
N SER A 64 14.00 -5.00 4.39
CA SER A 64 13.11 -4.95 5.54
C SER A 64 13.89 -4.80 6.85
N THR A 65 14.99 -5.54 7.01
CA THR A 65 15.88 -5.43 8.16
C THR A 65 16.40 -4.00 8.31
N PHE A 66 16.84 -3.38 7.20
CA PHE A 66 17.26 -1.99 7.22
C PHE A 66 16.12 -1.05 7.65
N LEU A 67 14.94 -1.14 7.00
CA LEU A 67 13.78 -0.32 7.35
C LEU A 67 13.35 -0.50 8.81
N MET A 68 13.46 -1.71 9.33
CA MET A 68 13.17 -2.00 10.74
C MET A 68 14.22 -1.48 11.70
N SER A 69 15.47 -1.35 11.31
CA SER A 69 16.57 -0.83 12.16
C SER A 69 16.50 0.68 12.36
N ALA A 70 15.92 1.43 11.41
CA ALA A 70 15.82 2.87 11.49
C ALA A 70 14.84 3.31 12.60
N ASN A 71 15.27 4.26 13.45
CA ASN A 71 14.44 4.78 14.54
C ASN A 71 13.37 5.76 14.03
N THR A 72 13.72 6.54 13.03
CA THR A 72 12.82 7.50 12.38
C THR A 72 12.94 7.39 10.87
N LEU A 73 11.81 7.54 10.19
CA LEU A 73 11.73 7.53 8.73
C LEU A 73 10.73 8.59 8.27
N ALA A 74 11.05 9.28 7.18
CA ALA A 74 10.05 9.98 6.39
C ALA A 74 10.00 9.36 4.99
N LEU A 75 8.80 9.28 4.44
CA LEU A 75 8.54 8.68 3.14
C LEU A 75 7.50 9.50 2.40
N THR A 76 7.74 9.76 1.13
CA THR A 76 6.69 10.21 0.20
C THR A 76 6.43 9.10 -0.80
N SER A 77 5.16 8.71 -0.92
CA SER A 77 4.64 7.75 -1.89
C SER A 77 3.79 8.51 -2.91
N GLU A 78 4.19 8.49 -4.17
CA GLU A 78 3.40 9.02 -5.29
C GLU A 78 2.84 7.81 -6.04
N ALA A 79 1.53 7.62 -5.95
CA ALA A 79 0.89 6.38 -6.35
C ALA A 79 -0.23 6.59 -7.34
N THR A 80 -0.36 5.64 -8.27
CA THR A 80 -1.54 5.45 -9.10
C THR A 80 -2.22 4.15 -8.70
N ARG A 81 -3.53 4.19 -8.48
CA ARG A 81 -4.35 3.03 -8.13
C ARG A 81 -5.53 2.90 -9.06
N ASP A 82 -5.75 1.70 -9.56
CA ASP A 82 -6.96 1.37 -10.30
C ASP A 82 -8.15 1.16 -9.34
N VAL A 83 -9.29 1.69 -9.74
CA VAL A 83 -10.61 1.41 -9.17
C VAL A 83 -11.48 0.84 -10.27
N VAL A 84 -12.16 -0.25 -10.00
CA VAL A 84 -13.08 -0.90 -10.95
C VAL A 84 -14.49 -0.47 -10.59
N THR A 85 -15.21 0.08 -11.58
CA THR A 85 -16.63 0.46 -11.44
C THR A 85 -17.52 -0.78 -11.51
N ASN A 86 -18.79 -0.65 -11.14
CA ASN A 86 -19.75 -1.77 -11.15
C ASN A 86 -19.99 -2.38 -12.54
N ASP A 87 -19.73 -1.61 -13.61
CA ASP A 87 -19.82 -2.06 -15.00
C ASP A 87 -18.48 -2.58 -15.56
N GLY A 88 -17.45 -2.66 -14.71
CA GLY A 88 -16.14 -3.22 -15.04
C GLY A 88 -15.16 -2.23 -15.66
N GLN A 89 -15.47 -0.93 -15.74
CA GLN A 89 -14.52 0.08 -16.20
C GLN A 89 -13.42 0.26 -15.16
N ARG A 90 -12.15 0.24 -15.59
CA ARG A 90 -11.01 0.54 -14.76
C ARG A 90 -10.63 2.02 -14.87
N ILE A 91 -10.58 2.70 -13.72
CA ILE A 91 -10.25 4.12 -13.59
C ILE A 91 -9.00 4.23 -12.75
N ALA A 92 -7.96 4.91 -13.25
CA ALA A 92 -6.76 5.21 -12.50
C ALA A 92 -6.98 6.46 -11.64
N LEU A 93 -6.69 6.36 -10.35
CA LEU A 93 -6.70 7.47 -9.39
C LEU A 93 -5.29 7.73 -8.91
N ASP A 94 -4.84 8.97 -9.04
CA ASP A 94 -3.56 9.39 -8.50
C ASP A 94 -3.68 9.85 -7.04
N GLY A 95 -2.61 9.65 -6.30
CA GLY A 95 -2.54 10.06 -4.91
C GLY A 95 -1.12 10.20 -4.39
N VAL A 96 -0.98 11.03 -3.38
CA VAL A 96 0.28 11.24 -2.67
C VAL A 96 0.05 10.95 -1.20
N ALA A 97 0.91 10.11 -0.61
CA ALA A 97 0.96 9.89 0.83
C ALA A 97 2.32 10.32 1.38
N LYS A 98 2.29 11.13 2.44
CA LYS A 98 3.50 11.56 3.17
C LYS A 98 3.49 10.93 4.54
N TYR A 99 4.58 10.28 4.88
CA TYR A 99 4.73 9.54 6.13
C TYR A 99 5.81 10.18 7.00
N LYS A 100 5.52 10.30 8.28
CA LYS A 100 6.49 10.49 9.35
C LYS A 100 6.33 9.30 10.29
N ILE A 101 7.41 8.58 10.55
CA ILE A 101 7.40 7.39 11.40
C ILE A 101 8.48 7.54 12.45
N ARG A 102 8.12 7.32 13.71
CA ARG A 102 9.01 7.26 14.85
C ARG A 102 8.76 5.98 15.62
N LYS A 103 9.79 5.21 15.86
CA LYS A 103 9.69 3.99 16.68
C LYS A 103 10.01 4.29 18.15
N PRO A 104 9.41 3.55 19.08
CA PRO A 104 8.45 2.45 18.86
C PRO A 104 7.02 2.94 18.66
N ASN A 105 6.73 4.22 18.89
CA ASN A 105 5.39 4.79 18.91
C ASN A 105 5.35 6.21 18.33
N GLY A 106 4.63 6.36 17.26
CA GLY A 106 4.38 7.61 16.57
C GLY A 106 4.42 7.45 15.06
N PHE A 107 3.32 7.84 14.40
CA PHE A 107 3.31 8.05 12.97
C PHE A 107 2.30 9.12 12.57
N VAL A 108 2.58 9.75 11.45
CA VAL A 108 1.64 10.60 10.71
C VAL A 108 1.65 10.15 9.27
N ILE A 109 0.48 9.96 8.69
CA ILE A 109 0.30 9.65 7.28
C ILE A 109 -0.71 10.63 6.72
N ASP A 110 -0.26 11.56 5.89
CA ASP A 110 -1.11 12.50 5.16
C ASP A 110 -1.31 11.98 3.75
N TYR A 111 -2.54 11.61 3.42
CA TYR A 111 -2.92 11.07 2.12
C TYR A 111 -3.86 12.03 1.39
N THR A 112 -3.52 12.34 0.15
CA THR A 112 -4.34 13.14 -0.78
C THR A 112 -4.45 12.43 -2.12
N SER A 113 -5.65 12.38 -2.68
CA SER A 113 -5.92 11.84 -4.00
C SER A 113 -7.00 12.65 -4.72
N ASP A 114 -7.33 12.25 -5.96
CA ASP A 114 -8.40 12.89 -6.76
C ASP A 114 -9.73 13.01 -6.00
N ILE A 115 -10.05 12.01 -5.19
CA ILE A 115 -11.38 11.89 -4.56
C ILE A 115 -11.36 12.01 -3.04
N LYS A 116 -10.20 11.98 -2.39
CA LYS A 116 -10.13 11.85 -0.93
C LYS A 116 -8.87 12.49 -0.37
N ASP A 117 -9.01 13.09 0.82
CA ASP A 117 -7.90 13.42 1.70
C ASP A 117 -8.13 12.84 3.09
N ARG A 118 -7.06 12.39 3.74
CA ARG A 118 -7.07 11.80 5.08
C ARG A 118 -5.72 12.01 5.73
N SER A 119 -5.76 12.34 7.01
CA SER A 119 -4.60 12.23 7.89
C SER A 119 -4.84 11.16 8.93
N PHE A 120 -3.86 10.29 9.13
CA PHE A 120 -3.81 9.29 10.17
C PHE A 120 -2.66 9.67 11.10
N ILE A 121 -2.98 9.94 12.35
CA ILE A 121 -2.02 10.43 13.33
C ILE A 121 -2.03 9.52 14.55
N TYR A 122 -0.85 9.11 14.99
CA TYR A 122 -0.64 8.35 16.21
C TYR A 122 0.49 8.97 17.02
N ASP A 123 0.17 9.40 18.24
CA ASP A 123 1.09 10.11 19.15
C ASP A 123 1.73 9.22 20.22
N GLY A 124 1.48 7.91 20.17
CA GLY A 124 1.89 6.94 21.19
C GLY A 124 0.80 6.64 22.22
N LYS A 125 -0.35 7.31 22.18
CA LYS A 125 -1.48 7.13 23.12
C LYS A 125 -2.83 7.16 22.44
N THR A 126 -2.97 7.98 21.40
CA THR A 126 -4.23 8.25 20.71
C THR A 126 -4.03 8.07 19.21
N PHE A 127 -4.88 7.29 18.60
CA PHE A 127 -5.00 7.23 17.15
C PHE A 127 -6.09 8.19 16.70
N THR A 128 -5.78 9.03 15.72
CA THR A 128 -6.67 10.02 15.13
C THR A 128 -6.79 9.81 13.64
N ILE A 129 -8.02 9.85 13.13
CA ILE A 129 -8.31 10.02 11.71
C ILE A 129 -8.89 11.41 11.51
N TYR A 130 -8.37 12.15 10.57
CA TYR A 130 -8.86 13.48 10.20
C TYR A 130 -9.12 13.56 8.70
N SER A 131 -10.20 14.21 8.31
CA SER A 131 -10.51 14.58 6.93
C SER A 131 -10.48 16.09 6.79
N PRO A 132 -9.39 16.68 6.28
CA PRO A 132 -9.25 18.11 6.11
C PRO A 132 -10.38 18.74 5.29
N LYS A 133 -10.72 18.14 4.13
CA LYS A 133 -11.79 18.64 3.25
C LYS A 133 -13.18 18.65 3.89
N LEU A 134 -13.46 17.69 4.77
CA LEU A 134 -14.77 17.55 5.41
C LEU A 134 -14.82 18.20 6.79
N GLY A 135 -13.69 18.54 7.38
CA GLY A 135 -13.60 19.11 8.73
C GLY A 135 -14.00 18.14 9.85
N PHE A 136 -13.98 16.80 9.59
CA PHE A 136 -14.32 15.80 10.60
C PHE A 136 -13.11 15.03 11.09
N TYR A 137 -13.05 14.74 12.39
CA TYR A 137 -12.04 13.86 12.96
C TYR A 137 -12.65 12.85 13.94
N ALA A 138 -11.98 11.74 14.10
CA ALA A 138 -12.31 10.73 15.09
C ALA A 138 -11.05 10.27 15.82
N GLN A 139 -11.19 9.94 17.09
CA GLN A 139 -10.09 9.53 17.96
C GLN A 139 -10.46 8.29 18.75
N ALA A 140 -9.48 7.39 18.89
CA ALA A 140 -9.58 6.24 19.77
C ALA A 140 -8.31 6.12 20.63
N PRO A 141 -8.43 5.66 21.90
CA PRO A 141 -7.27 5.22 22.66
C PRO A 141 -6.55 4.10 21.90
N ALA A 142 -5.24 4.16 21.86
CA ALA A 142 -4.42 3.23 21.12
C ALA A 142 -3.34 2.60 22.01
N PRO A 143 -2.89 1.37 21.72
CA PRO A 143 -1.80 0.73 22.46
C PRO A 143 -0.46 1.45 22.20
N GLY A 144 0.56 1.06 22.98
CA GLY A 144 1.82 1.80 23.08
C GLY A 144 2.81 1.70 21.91
N THR A 145 2.65 0.78 20.94
CA THR A 145 3.57 0.60 19.81
C THR A 145 2.87 0.79 18.46
N ASN A 146 3.64 1.15 17.44
CA ASN A 146 3.12 1.28 16.07
C ASN A 146 2.48 -0.03 15.58
N LYS A 147 3.11 -1.18 15.84
CA LYS A 147 2.58 -2.50 15.46
C LYS A 147 1.23 -2.76 16.10
N GLU A 148 1.13 -2.60 17.43
CA GLU A 148 -0.10 -2.85 18.16
C GLU A 148 -1.25 -1.93 17.74
N VAL A 149 -0.95 -0.66 17.43
CA VAL A 149 -2.00 0.24 16.94
C VAL A 149 -2.45 -0.15 15.54
N LEU A 150 -1.55 -0.54 14.62
CA LEU A 150 -1.90 -1.01 13.29
C LEU A 150 -2.81 -2.25 13.37
N ASP A 151 -2.45 -3.24 14.18
CA ASP A 151 -3.26 -4.44 14.39
C ASP A 151 -4.65 -4.10 15.01
N THR A 152 -4.68 -3.14 15.94
CA THR A 152 -5.92 -2.71 16.60
C THR A 152 -6.86 -1.95 15.67
N ILE A 153 -6.36 -1.00 14.87
CA ILE A 153 -7.21 -0.24 13.95
C ILE A 153 -7.74 -1.10 12.82
N TYR A 154 -6.95 -2.08 12.36
CA TYR A 154 -7.41 -3.05 11.39
C TYR A 154 -8.51 -3.95 11.96
N SER A 155 -8.27 -4.58 13.12
CA SER A 155 -9.21 -5.54 13.71
C SER A 155 -10.50 -4.89 14.19
N LYS A 156 -10.44 -3.68 14.74
CA LYS A 156 -11.62 -2.99 15.31
C LYS A 156 -12.39 -2.15 14.32
N PHE A 157 -11.68 -1.54 13.35
CA PHE A 157 -12.28 -0.54 12.47
C PHE A 157 -12.14 -0.87 10.99
N GLY A 158 -11.47 -1.98 10.63
CA GLY A 158 -11.24 -2.38 9.24
C GLY A 158 -10.31 -1.41 8.49
N ILE A 159 -9.47 -0.65 9.20
CA ILE A 159 -8.59 0.35 8.60
C ILE A 159 -7.23 -0.27 8.34
N ALA A 160 -6.89 -0.47 7.07
CA ALA A 160 -5.55 -0.81 6.62
C ALA A 160 -4.81 0.47 6.22
N LEU A 161 -3.57 0.63 6.65
CA LEU A 161 -2.73 1.73 6.24
C LEU A 161 -1.88 1.33 5.03
N PRO A 162 -1.70 2.22 4.05
CA PRO A 162 -0.88 1.91 2.88
C PRO A 162 0.56 1.57 3.28
N LEU A 163 1.20 0.65 2.53
CA LEU A 163 2.63 0.30 2.64
C LEU A 163 3.08 -0.26 4.01
N GLU A 164 2.17 -0.64 4.91
CA GLU A 164 2.58 -1.24 6.19
C GLU A 164 3.37 -2.53 6.00
N ASP A 165 3.12 -3.27 4.91
CA ASP A 165 3.80 -4.52 4.59
C ASP A 165 5.29 -4.35 4.31
N LEU A 166 5.75 -3.20 3.83
CA LEU A 166 7.19 -2.95 3.63
C LEU A 166 8.01 -3.11 4.92
N PHE A 167 7.38 -2.93 6.08
CA PHE A 167 8.01 -3.03 7.39
C PHE A 167 7.86 -4.42 8.03
N ARG A 168 7.24 -5.38 7.33
CA ARG A 168 6.93 -6.71 7.89
C ARG A 168 7.82 -7.83 7.37
N TRP A 169 8.59 -7.62 6.28
CA TRP A 169 9.37 -8.67 5.63
C TRP A 169 10.60 -9.02 6.43
N GLY A 170 11.19 -8.61 7.26
CA GLY A 170 12.45 -8.96 7.93
C GLY A 170 12.30 -9.55 9.33
N ASN A 171 11.10 -9.74 9.83
CA ASN A 171 10.91 -10.18 11.21
C ASN A 171 10.86 -11.71 11.34
N THR A 172 12.02 -12.37 11.14
CA THR A 172 12.17 -13.83 11.30
C THR A 172 11.92 -14.31 12.74
N ALA A 173 11.92 -13.41 13.74
CA ALA A 173 11.75 -13.77 15.15
C ALA A 173 10.29 -14.00 15.57
N GLU A 174 9.28 -13.48 14.83
CA GLU A 174 7.87 -13.52 15.23
C GLU A 174 6.91 -14.13 14.20
N GLY A 175 7.37 -15.03 13.33
CA GLY A 175 6.45 -15.85 12.51
C GLY A 175 6.31 -15.44 11.05
N ASP A 176 7.12 -14.52 10.53
CA ASP A 176 7.10 -14.13 9.10
C ASP A 176 7.71 -15.17 8.14
N GLN A 177 8.21 -16.29 8.65
CA GLN A 177 8.51 -17.45 7.81
C GLN A 177 7.29 -17.93 7.01
N ASP A 178 6.09 -17.62 7.47
CA ASP A 178 4.86 -17.95 6.75
C ASP A 178 4.67 -17.11 5.48
N ARG A 179 5.25 -15.90 5.40
CA ARG A 179 5.19 -15.08 4.19
C ARG A 179 6.04 -15.62 3.05
N VAL A 180 7.24 -16.11 3.33
CA VAL A 180 8.05 -16.79 2.31
C VAL A 180 7.34 -18.05 1.81
N LYS A 181 6.65 -18.76 2.69
CA LYS A 181 5.83 -19.94 2.33
C LYS A 181 4.61 -19.60 1.47
N SER A 182 4.11 -18.36 1.52
CA SER A 182 3.00 -17.92 0.66
C SER A 182 3.44 -17.63 -0.77
N LEU A 183 4.75 -17.46 -1.01
CA LEU A 183 5.27 -17.21 -2.35
C LEU A 183 5.10 -18.43 -3.25
N ARG A 184 4.61 -18.19 -4.45
CA ARG A 184 4.50 -19.14 -5.55
C ARG A 184 5.66 -19.00 -6.52
N SER A 185 6.18 -17.77 -6.67
CA SER A 185 7.43 -17.49 -7.37
C SER A 185 8.09 -16.26 -6.82
N ALA A 186 9.41 -16.21 -6.87
CA ALA A 186 10.24 -15.08 -6.50
C ALA A 186 11.51 -15.08 -7.35
N TYR A 187 11.81 -14.02 -8.06
CA TYR A 187 13.00 -13.96 -8.90
C TYR A 187 13.43 -12.53 -9.22
N LYS A 188 14.71 -12.38 -9.56
CA LYS A 188 15.23 -11.14 -10.11
C LYS A 188 14.89 -11.04 -11.58
N VAL A 189 14.15 -9.98 -11.96
CA VAL A 189 13.80 -9.67 -13.35
C VAL A 189 15.00 -9.06 -14.08
N GLY A 190 15.74 -8.17 -13.41
CA GLY A 190 16.87 -7.46 -14.00
C GLY A 190 17.28 -6.25 -13.17
N SER A 191 17.80 -5.23 -13.85
CA SER A 191 18.17 -3.95 -13.26
C SER A 191 17.52 -2.81 -14.04
N ALA A 192 17.15 -1.75 -13.32
CA ALA A 192 16.53 -0.57 -13.91
C ALA A 192 17.02 0.71 -13.23
N THR A 193 16.87 1.85 -13.89
CA THR A 193 17.11 3.16 -13.28
C THR A 193 15.77 3.79 -12.91
N ILE A 194 15.52 3.99 -11.62
CA ILE A 194 14.31 4.64 -11.11
C ILE A 194 14.66 6.06 -10.63
N ARG A 195 14.14 7.08 -11.32
CA ARG A 195 14.39 8.49 -11.01
C ARG A 195 15.89 8.82 -10.86
N GLY A 196 16.72 8.22 -11.72
CA GLY A 196 18.17 8.45 -11.73
C GLY A 196 18.97 7.55 -10.78
N VAL A 197 18.33 6.65 -10.03
CA VAL A 197 18.98 5.72 -9.10
C VAL A 197 18.97 4.31 -9.67
N GLU A 198 20.11 3.62 -9.66
CA GLU A 198 20.19 2.22 -10.06
C GLU A 198 19.52 1.30 -9.05
N THR A 199 18.67 0.41 -9.55
CA THR A 199 17.91 -0.54 -8.77
C THR A 199 18.03 -1.94 -9.34
N ASP A 200 17.85 -2.94 -8.48
CA ASP A 200 17.50 -4.29 -8.87
C ASP A 200 15.99 -4.45 -8.83
N HIS A 201 15.44 -5.07 -9.86
CA HIS A 201 14.02 -5.31 -10.05
C HIS A 201 13.71 -6.77 -9.74
N PHE A 202 12.79 -7.00 -8.82
CA PHE A 202 12.33 -8.31 -8.39
C PHE A 202 10.83 -8.46 -8.62
N ALA A 203 10.41 -9.67 -8.98
CA ALA A 203 9.01 -10.04 -9.17
C ALA A 203 8.63 -11.20 -8.25
N PHE A 204 7.44 -11.11 -7.68
CA PHE A 204 6.91 -12.07 -6.72
C PHE A 204 5.47 -12.40 -7.06
N ARG A 205 5.07 -13.64 -6.80
CA ARG A 205 3.71 -14.11 -6.94
C ARG A 205 3.25 -14.81 -5.67
N GLU A 206 2.05 -14.47 -5.24
CA GLU A 206 1.28 -15.19 -4.23
C GLU A 206 -0.04 -15.69 -4.86
N ASP A 207 -0.88 -16.38 -4.09
CA ASP A 207 -2.14 -16.93 -4.62
C ASP A 207 -3.05 -15.84 -5.22
N ASN A 208 -3.12 -14.70 -4.54
CA ASN A 208 -4.09 -13.65 -4.84
C ASN A 208 -3.47 -12.37 -5.43
N VAL A 209 -2.14 -12.28 -5.47
CA VAL A 209 -1.45 -11.05 -5.85
C VAL A 209 -0.16 -11.34 -6.62
N ASP A 210 0.09 -10.57 -7.65
CA ASP A 210 1.41 -10.40 -8.26
C ASP A 210 1.97 -9.06 -7.82
N TRP A 211 3.25 -9.04 -7.44
CA TRP A 211 3.88 -7.79 -7.06
C TRP A 211 5.34 -7.72 -7.46
N GLU A 212 5.80 -6.52 -7.65
CA GLU A 212 7.15 -6.19 -8.12
C GLU A 212 7.73 -5.08 -7.25
N ILE A 213 9.03 -5.15 -6.99
CA ILE A 213 9.73 -4.14 -6.22
C ILE A 213 11.08 -3.80 -6.86
N TRP A 214 11.42 -2.53 -6.82
CA TRP A 214 12.71 -2.01 -7.26
C TRP A 214 13.47 -1.50 -6.06
N ILE A 215 14.54 -2.21 -5.69
CA ILE A 215 15.38 -1.91 -4.53
C ILE A 215 16.67 -1.28 -5.04
N GLN A 216 17.06 -0.12 -4.49
CA GLN A 216 18.32 0.52 -4.90
C GLN A 216 19.53 -0.37 -4.59
N LYS A 217 20.52 -0.36 -5.50
CA LYS A 217 21.74 -1.17 -5.37
C LYS A 217 22.71 -0.62 -4.34
N ALA A 218 22.71 0.70 -4.15
CA ALA A 218 23.55 1.34 -3.15
C ALA A 218 22.96 1.19 -1.76
N ASP A 219 23.80 1.15 -0.74
CA ASP A 219 23.38 1.23 0.66
C ASP A 219 22.79 2.60 0.99
N PRO A 220 21.73 2.62 1.82
CA PRO A 220 20.94 1.48 2.30
C PRO A 220 19.99 0.92 1.24
N PRO A 221 19.56 -0.37 1.33
CA PRO A 221 18.70 -1.03 0.35
C PRO A 221 17.25 -0.53 0.44
N LEU A 222 16.99 0.65 -0.11
CA LEU A 222 15.66 1.29 -0.07
C LEU A 222 14.81 0.89 -1.28
N PRO A 223 13.53 0.55 -1.09
CA PRO A 223 12.61 0.36 -2.21
C PRO A 223 12.26 1.72 -2.83
N LEU A 224 12.40 1.85 -4.14
CA LEU A 224 12.12 3.11 -4.85
C LEU A 224 10.85 3.05 -5.69
N LYS A 225 10.38 1.84 -6.01
CA LYS A 225 9.13 1.61 -6.71
C LYS A 225 8.53 0.29 -6.26
N LEU A 226 7.21 0.25 -6.17
CA LEU A 226 6.41 -0.95 -5.90
C LEU A 226 5.25 -0.98 -6.89
N SER A 227 4.95 -2.17 -7.41
CA SER A 227 3.78 -2.43 -8.26
C SER A 227 3.06 -3.68 -7.75
N ILE A 228 1.74 -3.64 -7.66
CA ILE A 228 0.90 -4.72 -7.13
C ILE A 228 -0.30 -4.88 -8.04
N VAL A 229 -0.65 -6.13 -8.38
CA VAL A 229 -1.83 -6.48 -9.18
C VAL A 229 -2.69 -7.47 -8.41
N ASP A 230 -3.96 -7.14 -8.18
CA ASP A 230 -4.93 -8.08 -7.63
C ASP A 230 -5.31 -9.13 -8.69
N ARG A 231 -5.09 -10.40 -8.37
CA ARG A 231 -5.37 -11.52 -9.26
C ARG A 231 -6.78 -12.10 -9.08
N ASN A 232 -7.46 -11.75 -7.99
CA ASN A 232 -8.82 -12.22 -7.72
C ASN A 232 -9.86 -11.47 -8.56
N ASP A 233 -9.62 -10.18 -8.85
CA ASP A 233 -10.51 -9.39 -9.69
C ASP A 233 -10.22 -9.67 -11.18
N PRO A 234 -11.23 -10.03 -11.99
CA PRO A 234 -11.07 -10.23 -13.44
C PRO A 234 -10.49 -9.02 -14.17
N ALA A 235 -10.76 -7.80 -13.70
CA ALA A 235 -10.19 -6.57 -14.26
C ALA A 235 -8.74 -6.35 -13.86
N LYS A 236 -8.20 -7.15 -12.93
CA LYS A 236 -6.82 -7.09 -12.42
C LYS A 236 -6.37 -5.67 -12.09
N PRO A 237 -7.08 -4.99 -11.16
CA PRO A 237 -6.70 -3.64 -10.78
C PRO A 237 -5.28 -3.61 -10.23
N ALA A 238 -4.55 -2.56 -10.58
CA ALA A 238 -3.16 -2.38 -10.19
C ALA A 238 -2.99 -1.20 -9.23
N PHE A 239 -1.95 -1.28 -8.42
CA PHE A 239 -1.42 -0.20 -7.61
C PHE A 239 0.06 -0.06 -7.96
N THR A 240 0.49 1.14 -8.32
CA THR A 240 1.92 1.42 -8.56
C THR A 240 2.31 2.67 -7.79
N THR A 241 3.44 2.64 -7.11
CA THR A 241 3.94 3.80 -6.37
C THR A 241 5.43 3.99 -6.55
N PHE A 242 5.85 5.26 -6.60
CA PHE A 242 7.23 5.68 -6.46
C PHE A 242 7.47 6.18 -5.04
N LEU A 243 8.61 5.81 -4.47
CA LEU A 243 8.94 6.04 -3.07
C LEU A 243 10.17 6.94 -2.95
N THR A 244 10.07 7.97 -2.12
CA THR A 244 11.18 8.86 -1.80
C THR A 244 11.40 8.86 -0.29
N TRP A 245 12.61 8.53 0.16
CA TRP A 245 12.93 8.27 1.55
C TRP A 245 13.81 9.37 2.16
N GLN A 246 13.59 9.62 3.46
CA GLN A 246 14.54 10.27 4.35
C GLN A 246 14.74 9.35 5.55
N VAL A 247 15.98 8.94 5.73
CA VAL A 247 16.38 8.04 6.82
C VAL A 247 16.89 8.85 7.98
N ASN A 248 16.45 8.51 9.19
CA ASN A 248 16.80 9.17 10.45
C ASN A 248 16.55 10.70 10.48
N PRO A 249 15.41 11.21 9.95
CA PRO A 249 15.06 12.59 10.14
C PRO A 249 14.80 12.90 11.62
N THR A 250 15.04 14.15 12.04
CA THR A 250 14.72 14.58 13.40
C THR A 250 13.27 15.00 13.49
N PHE A 251 12.53 14.43 14.44
CA PHE A 251 11.16 14.80 14.76
C PHE A 251 11.02 15.21 16.23
N SER A 252 10.11 16.13 16.49
CA SER A 252 9.64 16.50 17.81
C SER A 252 8.30 15.83 18.14
N ASP A 253 7.85 15.87 19.37
CA ASP A 253 6.51 15.36 19.75
C ASP A 253 5.39 16.12 19.06
N ALA A 254 5.59 17.41 18.78
CA ALA A 254 4.63 18.25 18.04
C ALA A 254 4.36 17.73 16.63
N ASP A 255 5.32 17.04 16.01
CA ASP A 255 5.16 16.43 14.68
C ASP A 255 4.11 15.31 14.65
N PHE A 256 3.81 14.70 15.79
CA PHE A 256 2.84 13.59 15.93
C PHE A 256 1.57 14.00 16.66
N THR A 257 1.44 15.27 17.05
CA THR A 257 0.31 15.76 17.83
C THR A 257 -0.78 16.31 16.91
N PHE A 258 -2.01 15.78 17.05
CA PHE A 258 -3.16 16.33 16.36
C PHE A 258 -3.79 17.47 17.17
N THR A 259 -3.88 18.64 16.54
CA THR A 259 -4.65 19.77 17.07
C THR A 259 -5.79 20.09 16.11
N PRO A 260 -7.06 19.88 16.53
CA PRO A 260 -8.20 20.19 15.66
C PRO A 260 -8.27 21.69 15.38
N GLY A 261 -8.55 22.05 14.13
CA GLY A 261 -8.89 23.44 13.79
C GLY A 261 -10.21 23.88 14.43
N ALA A 262 -10.46 25.19 14.50
CA ALA A 262 -11.62 25.75 15.19
C ALA A 262 -12.98 25.19 14.69
N ASP A 263 -13.07 24.85 13.40
CA ASP A 263 -14.29 24.33 12.78
C ASP A 263 -14.33 22.80 12.68
N ALA A 264 -13.30 22.11 13.18
CA ALA A 264 -13.21 20.65 13.10
C ALA A 264 -14.20 20.00 14.08
N LYS A 265 -15.01 19.08 13.56
CA LYS A 265 -16.06 18.37 14.33
C LYS A 265 -15.63 16.95 14.66
N ARG A 266 -15.71 16.61 15.94
CA ARG A 266 -15.44 15.25 16.38
C ARG A 266 -16.62 14.34 16.07
N ILE A 267 -16.33 13.15 15.51
CA ILE A 267 -17.27 12.06 15.28
C ILE A 267 -16.78 10.79 15.96
N GLN A 268 -17.64 9.78 16.06
CA GLN A 268 -17.25 8.47 16.57
C GLN A 268 -16.72 7.58 15.45
N LEU A 269 -15.69 6.77 15.75
CA LEU A 269 -15.27 5.68 14.87
C LEU A 269 -16.31 4.56 14.97
N ALA A 270 -16.85 4.17 13.82
CA ALA A 270 -17.70 3.00 13.75
C ALA A 270 -16.83 1.73 13.88
N THR A 271 -17.24 0.80 14.72
CA THR A 271 -16.61 -0.52 14.79
C THR A 271 -16.94 -1.32 13.54
N TYR A 272 -15.94 -1.95 12.95
CA TYR A 272 -16.12 -2.90 11.87
C TYR A 272 -16.80 -4.16 12.43
N LYS A 273 -17.98 -4.47 11.93
CA LYS A 273 -18.60 -5.78 12.11
C LYS A 273 -18.20 -6.59 10.91
N GLY A 274 -17.16 -7.43 11.05
CA GLY A 274 -16.79 -8.37 9.99
C GLY A 274 -18.03 -9.15 9.56
N GLU A 275 -18.27 -9.23 8.25
CA GLU A 275 -19.21 -10.17 7.64
C GLU A 275 -18.66 -11.57 7.69
#